data_36c47267f34d1ff26ab532ead50a0ac5
#
_entry.id   36c47267f34d1ff26ab532ead50a0ac5
#
_cell.length_a   1.000
_cell.length_b   1.000
_cell.length_c   1.000
_cell.angle_alpha   90.00
_cell.angle_beta   90.00
_cell.angle_gamma   90.00
#
_symmetry.space_group_name_H-M   'P 1'
#
loop_
_entity.id
_entity.type
_entity.pdbx_description
1 polymer ?
#
loop_
_entity_poly.entity_id
_entity_poly.type
_entity_poly.pdbx_seq_one_letter_code
_entity_poly.pdbx_strand_id
1 'polypeptide(L)'
;ANASKVYQIGFTTAAVEDDPYYVFAKNFSDIVAERTGGGIRIDVMGGGQLGQEGEMFSGMQMGTTDMAVMTNAYASGYVPASGLFDLPFIFKDNETAANILDGEIGQSILKEYDNYGVKALGWGEGGFRHLVTLNKAVREPADMKGLKIRCMETETYLATYAALGVNAVPMAWSETITGLQQGTIDGLDIPVSVTY
;
A
#
# COMPACT_ATOMS: atom_id res chain seq x y z
N ALA A 1 -39.66 -2.14 -2.78
CA ALA A 1 -38.32 -2.16 -3.42
C ALA A 1 -37.33 -1.91 -2.31
N ASN A 2 -36.51 -2.91 -1.95
CA ASN A 2 -35.39 -2.71 -1.05
C ASN A 2 -34.38 -1.83 -1.79
N ALA A 3 -34.13 -0.63 -1.27
CA ALA A 3 -33.03 0.18 -1.74
C ALA A 3 -31.77 -0.66 -1.59
N SER A 4 -31.04 -0.87 -2.68
CA SER A 4 -29.77 -1.58 -2.64
C SER A 4 -28.82 -0.80 -1.71
N LYS A 5 -28.23 -1.47 -0.72
CA LYS A 5 -27.29 -0.86 0.19
C LYS A 5 -26.04 -0.50 -0.62
N VAL A 6 -25.62 0.76 -0.57
CA VAL A 6 -24.38 1.24 -1.18
C VAL A 6 -23.30 1.20 -0.12
N TYR A 7 -22.18 0.55 -0.42
CA TYR A 7 -20.98 0.56 0.39
C TYR A 7 -19.92 1.42 -0.29
N GLN A 8 -19.10 2.08 0.50
CA GLN A 8 -18.02 2.93 0.02
C GLN A 8 -16.68 2.24 0.29
N ILE A 9 -15.81 2.19 -0.73
CA ILE A 9 -14.41 1.80 -0.55
C ILE A 9 -13.59 3.07 -0.43
N GLY A 10 -12.91 3.22 0.70
CA GLY A 10 -11.88 4.21 0.89
C GLY A 10 -10.59 3.74 0.25
N PHE A 11 -9.99 4.60 -0.59
CA PHE A 11 -8.86 4.23 -1.41
C PHE A 11 -7.86 5.37 -1.48
N THR A 12 -6.61 5.09 -1.13
CA THR A 12 -5.56 6.12 -1.20
C THR A 12 -4.55 5.82 -2.27
N THR A 13 -4.69 6.50 -3.37
CA THR A 13 -3.55 6.76 -4.24
C THR A 13 -3.61 8.21 -4.71
N ALA A 14 -2.48 8.77 -5.05
CA ALA A 14 -2.44 10.09 -5.68
C ALA A 14 -2.89 10.01 -7.14
N ALA A 15 -2.69 8.88 -7.79
CA ALA A 15 -3.13 8.59 -9.15
C ALA A 15 -4.52 7.95 -9.15
N VAL A 16 -5.33 8.21 -10.15
CA VAL A 16 -6.74 7.87 -10.13
C VAL A 16 -7.09 6.72 -11.07
N GLU A 17 -6.89 6.78 -12.35
CA GLU A 17 -7.50 5.81 -13.26
C GLU A 17 -6.57 4.64 -13.65
N ASP A 18 -5.27 4.87 -13.73
CA ASP A 18 -4.29 3.88 -14.20
C ASP A 18 -3.46 3.25 -13.07
N ASP A 19 -3.65 3.71 -11.83
CA ASP A 19 -2.94 3.15 -10.68
C ASP A 19 -3.45 1.73 -10.38
N PRO A 20 -2.56 0.74 -10.21
CA PRO A 20 -2.95 -0.64 -9.93
C PRO A 20 -3.90 -0.82 -8.74
N TYR A 21 -3.75 0.00 -7.70
CA TYR A 21 -4.65 -0.05 -6.53
C TYR A 21 -6.06 0.41 -6.90
N TYR A 22 -6.19 1.47 -7.71
CA TYR A 22 -7.49 1.92 -8.20
C TYR A 22 -8.14 0.88 -9.11
N VAL A 23 -7.39 0.34 -10.06
CA VAL A 23 -7.86 -0.71 -10.98
C VAL A 23 -8.32 -1.94 -10.20
N PHE A 24 -7.58 -2.35 -9.17
CA PHE A 24 -7.98 -3.45 -8.28
C PHE A 24 -9.32 -3.17 -7.59
N ALA A 25 -9.48 -1.99 -6.97
CA ALA A 25 -10.71 -1.62 -6.29
C ALA A 25 -11.90 -1.52 -7.25
N LYS A 26 -11.67 -0.99 -8.46
CA LYS A 26 -12.68 -0.89 -9.51
C LYS A 26 -13.15 -2.27 -9.99
N ASN A 27 -12.22 -3.17 -10.26
CA ASN A 27 -12.54 -4.54 -10.65
C ASN A 27 -13.30 -5.27 -9.54
N PHE A 28 -12.89 -5.09 -8.28
CA PHE A 28 -13.61 -5.65 -7.13
C PHE A 28 -15.06 -5.12 -7.06
N SER A 29 -15.24 -3.80 -7.20
CA SER A 29 -16.56 -3.16 -7.23
C SER A 29 -17.47 -3.75 -8.32
N ASP A 30 -16.94 -3.89 -9.54
CA ASP A 30 -17.69 -4.40 -10.70
C ASP A 30 -18.09 -5.87 -10.50
N ILE A 31 -17.17 -6.71 -10.01
CA ILE A 31 -17.43 -8.13 -9.72
C ILE A 31 -18.50 -8.27 -8.62
N VAL A 32 -18.44 -7.46 -7.57
CA VAL A 32 -19.44 -7.48 -6.50
C VAL A 32 -20.81 -7.07 -7.02
N ALA A 33 -20.87 -6.01 -7.82
CA ALA A 33 -22.11 -5.56 -8.44
C ALA A 33 -22.73 -6.63 -9.35
N GLU A 34 -21.92 -7.27 -10.18
CA GLU A 34 -22.33 -8.38 -11.05
C GLU A 34 -22.84 -9.56 -10.25
N ARG A 35 -22.08 -10.06 -9.28
CA ARG A 35 -22.41 -11.25 -8.48
C ARG A 35 -23.63 -11.06 -7.59
N THR A 36 -23.95 -9.84 -7.23
CA THR A 36 -25.11 -9.51 -6.39
C THR A 36 -26.31 -9.02 -7.20
N GLY A 37 -26.23 -9.03 -8.52
CA GLY A 37 -27.27 -8.50 -9.39
C GLY A 37 -27.57 -7.01 -9.13
N GLY A 38 -26.54 -6.24 -8.73
CA GLY A 38 -26.66 -4.83 -8.34
C GLY A 38 -27.20 -4.61 -6.93
N GLY A 39 -27.34 -5.67 -6.13
CA GLY A 39 -27.78 -5.59 -4.72
C GLY A 39 -26.77 -4.91 -3.81
N ILE A 40 -25.49 -4.97 -4.16
CA ILE A 40 -24.40 -4.24 -3.49
C ILE A 40 -23.71 -3.40 -4.54
N ARG A 41 -23.47 -2.15 -4.22
CA ARG A 41 -22.70 -1.21 -5.02
C ARG A 41 -21.58 -0.64 -4.16
N ILE A 42 -20.42 -0.55 -4.73
CA ILE A 42 -19.23 -0.03 -4.06
C ILE A 42 -18.75 1.18 -4.85
N ASP A 43 -18.66 2.33 -4.18
CA ASP A 43 -18.15 3.56 -4.77
C ASP A 43 -16.66 3.66 -4.45
N VAL A 44 -15.83 3.58 -5.48
CA VAL A 44 -14.37 3.71 -5.35
C VAL A 44 -13.99 5.19 -5.31
N MET A 45 -13.35 5.60 -4.23
CA MET A 45 -12.88 6.97 -4.01
C MET A 45 -11.35 6.99 -4.02
N GLY A 46 -10.79 7.38 -5.15
CA GLY A 46 -9.34 7.53 -5.33
C GLY A 46 -8.80 8.89 -4.88
N GLY A 47 -7.49 9.10 -5.08
CA GLY A 47 -6.86 10.40 -4.86
C GLY A 47 -6.83 10.88 -3.40
N GLY A 48 -6.92 9.97 -2.44
CA GLY A 48 -6.87 10.32 -1.01
C GLY A 48 -8.11 11.03 -0.48
N GLN A 49 -9.27 10.91 -1.15
CA GLN A 49 -10.51 11.61 -0.75
C GLN A 49 -11.00 11.24 0.65
N LEU A 50 -10.67 10.05 1.15
CA LEU A 50 -11.01 9.59 2.51
C LEU A 50 -9.79 9.64 3.46
N GLY A 51 -8.82 10.49 3.20
CA GLY A 51 -7.58 10.59 3.97
C GLY A 51 -6.43 9.81 3.36
N GLN A 52 -5.27 9.91 4.01
CA GLN A 52 -4.07 9.15 3.64
C GLN A 52 -4.15 7.72 4.17
N GLU A 53 -3.30 6.83 3.66
CA GLU A 53 -3.31 5.40 4.03
C GLU A 53 -3.22 5.17 5.56
N GLY A 54 -2.42 5.97 6.27
CA GLY A 54 -2.32 5.89 7.72
C GLY A 54 -3.63 6.20 8.46
N GLU A 55 -4.54 6.95 7.87
CA GLU A 55 -5.82 7.34 8.46
C GLU A 55 -6.94 6.36 8.14
N MET A 56 -6.81 5.59 7.05
CA MET A 56 -7.86 4.68 6.60
C MET A 56 -8.12 3.53 7.55
N PHE A 57 -7.07 2.97 8.16
CA PHE A 57 -7.24 1.87 9.10
C PHE A 57 -8.06 2.33 10.31
N SER A 58 -7.71 3.46 10.90
CA SER A 58 -8.49 4.05 11.99
C SER A 58 -9.91 4.44 11.57
N GLY A 59 -10.07 4.91 10.33
CA GLY A 59 -11.39 5.18 9.73
C GLY A 59 -12.27 3.93 9.68
N MET A 60 -11.72 2.78 9.28
CA MET A 60 -12.44 1.50 9.32
C MET A 60 -12.80 1.07 10.73
N GLN A 61 -11.90 1.23 11.70
CA GLN A 61 -12.19 0.94 13.12
C GLN A 61 -13.32 1.82 13.68
N MET A 62 -13.39 3.08 13.28
CA MET A 62 -14.42 4.03 13.71
C MET A 62 -15.71 3.93 12.90
N GLY A 63 -15.73 3.19 11.80
CA GLY A 63 -16.87 3.05 10.90
C GLY A 63 -17.12 4.28 10.01
N THR A 64 -16.14 5.16 9.84
CA THR A 64 -16.19 6.30 8.91
C THR A 64 -15.75 5.91 7.50
N THR A 65 -15.06 4.79 7.37
CA THR A 65 -14.64 4.15 6.12
C THR A 65 -15.13 2.71 6.13
N ASP A 66 -15.89 2.29 5.12
CA ASP A 66 -16.42 0.92 5.06
C ASP A 66 -15.34 -0.10 4.67
N MET A 67 -14.53 0.24 3.67
CA MET A 67 -13.49 -0.63 3.11
C MET A 67 -12.31 0.21 2.61
N ALA A 68 -11.12 -0.39 2.58
CA ALA A 68 -9.94 0.23 2.00
C ALA A 68 -9.06 -0.81 1.28
N VAL A 69 -8.37 -0.36 0.23
CA VAL A 69 -7.17 -1.00 -0.29
C VAL A 69 -6.00 -0.14 0.15
N MET A 70 -5.05 -0.70 0.87
CA MET A 70 -3.94 0.04 1.45
C MET A 70 -2.64 -0.76 1.39
N THR A 71 -1.53 -0.06 1.40
CA THR A 71 -0.21 -0.67 1.47
C THR A 71 -0.02 -1.37 2.82
N ASN A 72 0.47 -2.62 2.80
CA ASN A 72 0.68 -3.40 4.02
C ASN A 72 1.51 -2.67 5.08
N ALA A 73 2.51 -1.89 4.65
CA ALA A 73 3.36 -1.13 5.56
C ALA A 73 2.59 -0.22 6.52
N TYR A 74 1.51 0.42 6.06
CA TYR A 74 0.66 1.23 6.96
C TYR A 74 -0.25 0.35 7.83
N ALA A 75 -0.75 -0.76 7.31
CA ALA A 75 -1.53 -1.72 8.09
C ALA A 75 -0.71 -2.35 9.22
N SER A 76 0.59 -2.58 9.00
CA SER A 76 1.49 -3.18 9.99
C SER A 76 1.68 -2.31 11.24
N GLY A 77 1.46 -1.01 11.15
CA GLY A 77 1.43 -0.11 12.30
C GLY A 77 0.28 -0.41 13.29
N TYR A 78 -0.79 -1.03 12.81
CA TYR A 78 -1.94 -1.47 13.61
C TYR A 78 -1.88 -2.97 13.90
N VAL A 79 -1.47 -3.77 12.91
CA VAL A 79 -1.40 -5.24 12.96
C VAL A 79 0.05 -5.67 12.81
N PRO A 80 0.86 -5.70 13.88
CA PRO A 80 2.31 -5.92 13.80
C PRO A 80 2.72 -7.21 13.09
N ALA A 81 1.91 -8.27 13.18
CA ALA A 81 2.17 -9.53 12.50
C ALA A 81 2.28 -9.38 10.98
N SER A 82 1.54 -8.45 10.36
CA SER A 82 1.61 -8.21 8.93
C SER A 82 2.94 -7.58 8.50
N GLY A 83 3.63 -6.90 9.41
CA GLY A 83 4.95 -6.31 9.17
C GLY A 83 6.04 -7.32 8.80
N LEU A 84 5.80 -8.62 9.03
CA LEU A 84 6.67 -9.68 8.52
C LEU A 84 6.90 -9.56 7.01
N PHE A 85 5.87 -9.19 6.26
CA PHE A 85 5.92 -9.09 4.81
C PHE A 85 6.57 -7.81 4.28
N ASP A 86 6.85 -6.85 5.16
CA ASP A 86 7.57 -5.61 4.83
C ASP A 86 9.09 -5.72 5.06
N LEU A 87 9.56 -6.87 5.58
CA LEU A 87 10.99 -7.08 5.76
C LEU A 87 11.69 -7.12 4.39
N PRO A 88 12.86 -6.45 4.26
CA PRO A 88 13.56 -6.39 3.00
C PRO A 88 14.06 -7.77 2.57
N PHE A 89 13.96 -8.06 1.26
CA PHE A 89 14.49 -9.26 0.62
C PHE A 89 13.91 -10.60 1.12
N ILE A 90 12.75 -10.57 1.81
CA ILE A 90 12.14 -11.80 2.36
C ILE A 90 11.57 -12.71 1.26
N PHE A 91 11.10 -12.13 0.15
CA PHE A 91 10.57 -12.89 -0.99
C PHE A 91 11.58 -12.94 -2.12
N LYS A 92 11.72 -14.11 -2.71
CA LYS A 92 12.62 -14.34 -3.84
C LYS A 92 12.02 -13.83 -5.17
N ASP A 93 10.74 -14.08 -5.37
CA ASP A 93 9.99 -13.80 -6.58
C ASP A 93 8.48 -13.72 -6.28
N ASN A 94 7.68 -13.29 -7.28
CA ASN A 94 6.24 -13.13 -7.16
C ASN A 94 5.52 -14.46 -6.87
N GLU A 95 5.97 -15.57 -7.47
CA GLU A 95 5.37 -16.88 -7.25
C GLU A 95 5.53 -17.30 -5.78
N THR A 96 6.73 -17.14 -5.23
CA THR A 96 7.00 -17.42 -3.81
C THR A 96 6.16 -16.53 -2.90
N ALA A 97 6.05 -15.23 -3.21
CA ALA A 97 5.24 -14.29 -2.46
C ALA A 97 3.77 -14.69 -2.48
N ALA A 98 3.20 -14.96 -3.66
CA ALA A 98 1.81 -15.40 -3.83
C ALA A 98 1.52 -16.67 -3.06
N ASN A 99 2.38 -17.70 -3.18
CA ASN A 99 2.21 -18.97 -2.48
C ASN A 99 2.22 -18.83 -0.94
N ILE A 100 3.02 -17.90 -0.40
CA ILE A 100 3.07 -17.64 1.04
C ILE A 100 1.86 -16.82 1.50
N LEU A 101 1.49 -15.77 0.74
CA LEU A 101 0.38 -14.89 1.08
C LEU A 101 -0.97 -15.60 0.97
N ASP A 102 -1.17 -16.43 -0.05
CA ASP A 102 -2.38 -17.24 -0.23
C ASP A 102 -2.38 -18.51 0.64
N GLY A 103 -1.20 -18.91 1.12
CA GLY A 103 -1.00 -20.07 1.96
C GLY A 103 -1.37 -19.86 3.43
N GLU A 104 -1.06 -20.86 4.26
CA GLU A 104 -1.42 -20.90 5.66
C GLU A 104 -0.88 -19.70 6.46
N ILE A 105 0.35 -19.25 6.16
CA ILE A 105 0.99 -18.12 6.85
C ILE A 105 0.22 -16.84 6.56
N GLY A 106 0.00 -16.50 5.29
CA GLY A 106 -0.72 -15.30 4.90
C GLY A 106 -2.15 -15.29 5.42
N GLN A 107 -2.85 -16.45 5.34
CA GLN A 107 -4.20 -16.59 5.86
C GLN A 107 -4.28 -16.48 7.39
N SER A 108 -3.25 -16.90 8.12
CA SER A 108 -3.19 -16.74 9.58
C SER A 108 -3.03 -15.25 9.95
N ILE A 109 -2.21 -14.51 9.20
CA ILE A 109 -2.01 -13.08 9.43
C ILE A 109 -3.27 -12.27 9.08
N LEU A 110 -4.01 -12.63 8.02
CA LEU A 110 -5.30 -11.97 7.72
C LEU A 110 -6.30 -12.11 8.90
N LYS A 111 -6.28 -13.23 9.62
CA LYS A 111 -7.16 -13.42 10.79
C LYS A 111 -6.78 -12.53 11.97
N GLU A 112 -5.51 -12.12 12.09
CA GLU A 112 -5.07 -11.22 13.16
C GLU A 112 -5.78 -9.85 13.09
N TYR A 113 -6.18 -9.40 11.89
CA TYR A 113 -6.91 -8.15 11.71
C TYR A 113 -8.23 -8.11 12.49
N ASP A 114 -8.87 -9.27 12.71
CA ASP A 114 -10.11 -9.37 13.50
C ASP A 114 -9.89 -8.87 14.95
N ASN A 115 -8.69 -9.04 15.50
CA ASN A 115 -8.34 -8.57 16.84
C ASN A 115 -8.26 -7.04 16.93
N TYR A 116 -8.17 -6.37 15.79
CA TYR A 116 -8.07 -4.91 15.68
C TYR A 116 -9.35 -4.27 15.13
N GLY A 117 -10.44 -5.03 15.06
CA GLY A 117 -11.77 -4.53 14.64
C GLY A 117 -11.93 -4.30 13.13
N VAL A 118 -11.02 -4.84 12.32
CA VAL A 118 -11.05 -4.76 10.87
C VAL A 118 -11.03 -6.17 10.29
N LYS A 119 -11.85 -6.43 9.26
CA LYS A 119 -11.86 -7.71 8.54
C LYS A 119 -10.98 -7.61 7.30
N ALA A 120 -9.82 -8.25 7.31
CA ALA A 120 -9.03 -8.39 6.09
C ALA A 120 -9.66 -9.43 5.16
N LEU A 121 -9.82 -9.07 3.90
CA LEU A 121 -10.48 -9.91 2.88
C LEU A 121 -9.48 -10.72 2.05
N GLY A 122 -8.27 -10.24 1.90
CA GLY A 122 -7.23 -10.90 1.12
C GLY A 122 -6.00 -10.02 0.93
N TRP A 123 -5.01 -10.57 0.27
CA TRP A 123 -3.80 -9.88 -0.16
C TRP A 123 -3.94 -9.46 -1.61
N GLY A 124 -3.43 -8.28 -1.95
CA GLY A 124 -3.22 -7.82 -3.31
C GLY A 124 -1.73 -7.66 -3.59
N GLU A 125 -1.29 -8.04 -4.79
CA GLU A 125 0.10 -7.88 -5.19
C GLU A 125 0.34 -6.46 -5.72
N GLY A 126 1.19 -5.68 -5.04
CA GLY A 126 1.67 -4.38 -5.50
C GLY A 126 2.98 -4.46 -6.30
N GLY A 127 3.62 -5.62 -6.33
CA GLY A 127 4.91 -5.85 -6.98
C GLY A 127 6.11 -5.60 -6.07
N PHE A 128 7.30 -5.95 -6.58
CA PHE A 128 8.56 -5.69 -5.89
C PHE A 128 8.96 -4.22 -6.00
N ARG A 129 9.44 -3.69 -4.89
CA ARG A 129 9.89 -2.30 -4.82
C ARG A 129 11.32 -2.18 -5.32
N HIS A 130 11.56 -1.16 -6.11
CA HIS A 130 12.85 -0.82 -6.69
C HIS A 130 13.25 0.59 -6.29
N LEU A 131 14.55 0.82 -6.14
CA LEU A 131 15.08 2.16 -5.94
C LEU A 131 15.07 2.92 -7.27
N VAL A 132 14.38 4.04 -7.30
CA VAL A 132 14.36 4.98 -8.43
C VAL A 132 15.02 6.28 -7.98
N THR A 133 15.99 6.77 -8.73
CA THR A 133 16.73 8.00 -8.44
C THR A 133 16.74 8.92 -9.65
N LEU A 134 16.74 10.24 -9.41
CA LEU A 134 16.67 11.23 -10.48
C LEU A 134 18.01 11.35 -11.25
N ASN A 135 19.12 11.47 -10.54
CA ASN A 135 20.37 11.93 -11.13
C ASN A 135 21.57 11.00 -10.88
N LYS A 136 21.41 9.93 -10.12
CA LYS A 136 22.50 9.05 -9.74
C LYS A 136 22.12 7.59 -9.91
N ALA A 137 22.81 6.88 -10.78
CA ALA A 137 22.64 5.43 -10.85
C ALA A 137 23.16 4.77 -9.59
N VAL A 138 22.37 3.90 -8.97
CA VAL A 138 22.74 3.10 -7.81
C VAL A 138 22.94 1.65 -8.27
N ARG A 139 24.14 1.14 -8.11
CA ARG A 139 24.54 -0.22 -8.51
C ARG A 139 24.96 -1.08 -7.32
N GLU A 140 25.41 -0.44 -6.25
CA GLU A 140 25.81 -1.08 -5.02
C GLU A 140 25.41 -0.23 -3.80
N PRO A 141 25.34 -0.78 -2.59
CA PRO A 141 24.93 -0.04 -1.39
C PRO A 141 25.77 1.22 -1.12
N ALA A 142 27.07 1.21 -1.49
CA ALA A 142 27.92 2.37 -1.32
C ALA A 142 27.47 3.60 -2.12
N ASP A 143 26.83 3.38 -3.27
CA ASP A 143 26.28 4.45 -4.10
C ASP A 143 25.11 5.18 -3.44
N MET A 144 24.43 4.53 -2.51
CA MET A 144 23.26 5.09 -1.81
C MET A 144 23.64 6.12 -0.75
N LYS A 145 24.90 6.12 -0.34
CA LYS A 145 25.34 6.98 0.77
C LYS A 145 25.09 8.46 0.49
N GLY A 146 24.41 9.09 1.43
CA GLY A 146 24.11 10.52 1.39
C GLY A 146 22.90 10.89 0.51
N LEU A 147 22.31 9.95 -0.24
CA LEU A 147 21.07 10.19 -0.95
C LEU A 147 19.91 10.39 0.02
N LYS A 148 19.04 11.34 -0.29
CA LYS A 148 17.76 11.55 0.39
C LYS A 148 16.71 10.71 -0.34
N ILE A 149 16.38 9.56 0.23
CA ILE A 149 15.42 8.62 -0.37
C ILE A 149 14.10 8.69 0.39
N ARG A 150 13.04 9.03 -0.33
CA ARG A 150 11.68 8.93 0.20
C ARG A 150 11.35 7.47 0.49
N CYS A 151 10.80 7.25 1.67
CA CYS A 151 10.21 5.97 2.05
C CYS A 151 8.84 6.17 2.71
N MET A 152 8.13 5.07 2.93
CA MET A 152 6.90 5.10 3.72
C MET A 152 7.20 5.43 5.19
N GLU A 153 6.23 6.06 5.86
CA GLU A 153 6.33 6.57 7.23
C GLU A 153 6.21 5.46 8.27
N THR A 154 6.99 4.40 8.13
CA THR A 154 6.97 3.23 9.03
C THR A 154 8.37 2.88 9.54
N GLU A 155 8.43 2.31 10.74
CA GLU A 155 9.70 1.96 11.39
C GLU A 155 10.53 0.98 10.56
N THR A 156 9.89 0.00 9.92
CA THR A 156 10.56 -1.02 9.09
C THR A 156 11.30 -0.38 7.92
N TYR A 157 10.66 0.56 7.22
CA TYR A 157 11.29 1.25 6.09
C TYR A 157 12.39 2.19 6.56
N LEU A 158 12.15 2.95 7.63
CA LEU A 158 13.18 3.83 8.20
C LEU A 158 14.42 3.04 8.64
N ALA A 159 14.22 1.93 9.35
CA ALA A 159 15.31 1.06 9.79
C ALA A 159 16.07 0.43 8.61
N THR A 160 15.35 -0.01 7.56
CA THR A 160 15.94 -0.58 6.36
C THR A 160 16.88 0.42 5.68
N TYR A 161 16.41 1.65 5.43
CA TYR A 161 17.22 2.67 4.77
C TYR A 161 18.36 3.19 5.66
N ALA A 162 18.14 3.29 6.96
CA ALA A 162 19.19 3.62 7.90
C ALA A 162 20.34 2.57 7.87
N ALA A 163 20.00 1.29 7.83
CA ALA A 163 20.97 0.20 7.72
C ALA A 163 21.78 0.26 6.40
N LEU A 164 21.17 0.78 5.31
CA LEU A 164 21.85 1.00 4.02
C LEU A 164 22.64 2.31 3.97
N GLY A 165 22.68 3.10 5.05
CA GLY A 165 23.41 4.38 5.11
C GLY A 165 22.77 5.51 4.29
N VAL A 166 21.47 5.42 4.04
CA VAL A 166 20.68 6.40 3.29
C VAL A 166 20.05 7.40 4.25
N ASN A 167 19.90 8.64 3.82
CA ASN A 167 19.06 9.61 4.50
C ASN A 167 17.59 9.33 4.16
N ALA A 168 16.95 8.49 4.96
CA ALA A 168 15.55 8.17 4.79
C ALA A 168 14.68 9.41 5.06
N VAL A 169 13.78 9.72 4.13
CA VAL A 169 12.82 10.83 4.25
C VAL A 169 11.42 10.23 4.27
N PRO A 170 10.82 10.05 5.47
CA PRO A 170 9.44 9.58 5.57
C PRO A 170 8.51 10.65 4.99
N MET A 171 7.64 10.24 4.06
CA MET A 171 6.77 11.17 3.35
C MET A 171 5.56 10.44 2.78
N ALA A 172 4.37 11.03 2.90
CA ALA A 172 3.16 10.53 2.29
C ALA A 172 3.27 10.46 0.75
N TRP A 173 2.54 9.55 0.13
CA TRP A 173 2.60 9.39 -1.33
C TRP A 173 2.20 10.66 -2.07
N SER A 174 1.17 11.35 -1.60
CA SER A 174 0.66 12.60 -2.18
C SER A 174 1.71 13.73 -2.28
N GLU A 175 2.74 13.70 -1.44
CA GLU A 175 3.81 14.71 -1.40
C GLU A 175 5.04 14.32 -2.22
N THR A 176 5.14 13.03 -2.59
CA THR A 176 6.36 12.44 -3.16
C THR A 176 6.77 13.08 -4.49
N ILE A 177 5.83 13.24 -5.42
CA ILE A 177 6.14 13.83 -6.74
C ILE A 177 6.58 15.28 -6.60
N THR A 178 5.92 16.04 -5.75
CA THR A 178 6.33 17.43 -5.44
C THR A 178 7.73 17.46 -4.81
N GLY A 179 8.00 16.52 -3.90
CA GLY A 179 9.33 16.39 -3.27
C GLY A 179 10.44 16.12 -4.28
N LEU A 180 10.19 15.27 -5.28
CA LEU A 180 11.12 15.03 -6.39
C LEU A 180 11.33 16.29 -7.24
N GLN A 181 10.25 16.97 -7.61
CA GLN A 181 10.32 18.17 -8.44
C GLN A 181 11.06 19.32 -7.77
N GLN A 182 10.91 19.45 -6.46
CA GLN A 182 11.57 20.49 -5.65
C GLN A 182 12.98 20.11 -5.20
N GLY A 183 13.44 18.86 -5.44
CA GLY A 183 14.76 18.39 -5.02
C GLY A 183 14.90 18.21 -3.50
N THR A 184 13.79 18.08 -2.77
CA THR A 184 13.83 17.75 -1.34
C THR A 184 14.19 16.29 -1.10
N ILE A 185 13.96 15.43 -2.09
CA ILE A 185 14.39 14.04 -2.17
C ILE A 185 15.13 13.79 -3.49
N ASP A 186 16.08 12.86 -3.46
CA ASP A 186 16.87 12.45 -4.63
C ASP A 186 16.30 11.23 -5.35
N GLY A 187 15.37 10.54 -4.70
CA GLY A 187 14.72 9.34 -5.21
C GLY A 187 13.73 8.74 -4.22
N LEU A 188 13.17 7.61 -4.59
CA LEU A 188 12.19 6.85 -3.79
C LEU A 188 12.32 5.35 -4.07
N ASP A 189 11.75 4.55 -3.21
CA ASP A 189 11.47 3.15 -3.51
C ASP A 189 10.01 2.99 -3.93
N ILE A 190 9.77 2.23 -5.00
CA ILE A 190 8.44 2.07 -5.57
C ILE A 190 8.37 0.81 -6.44
N PRO A 191 7.23 0.11 -6.51
CA PRO A 191 7.02 -0.91 -7.52
C PRO A 191 6.98 -0.30 -8.92
N VAL A 192 7.60 -0.96 -9.90
CA VAL A 192 7.59 -0.50 -11.30
C VAL A 192 6.18 -0.35 -11.84
N SER A 193 5.24 -1.18 -11.39
CA SER A 193 3.83 -1.13 -11.77
C SER A 193 3.13 0.20 -11.44
N VAL A 194 3.67 0.99 -10.52
CA VAL A 194 3.11 2.30 -10.10
C VAL A 194 3.82 3.47 -10.81
N THR A 195 4.86 3.20 -11.60
CA THR A 195 5.66 4.25 -12.29
C THR A 195 5.27 4.49 -13.74
N TYR A 196 4.34 3.71 -14.29
CA TYR A 196 3.88 3.81 -15.69
C TYR A 196 2.45 4.30 -15.76
#